data_4ec0d0cebdeea525c26a5339b1e7266c
#
_entry.id   4ec0d0cebdeea525c26a5339b1e7266c
#
_cell.length_a   1.000
_cell.length_b   1.000
_cell.length_c   1.000
_cell.angle_alpha   90.00
_cell.angle_beta   90.00
_cell.angle_gamma   90.00
#
_symmetry.space_group_name_H-M   'P 1'
#
loop_
_entity.id
_entity.type
_entity.pdbx_description
1 polymer ?
#
loop_
_entity_poly.entity_id
_entity_poly.type
_entity_poly.pdbx_seq_one_letter_code
_entity_poly.pdbx_strand_id
1 'polypeptide(L)'
;MANIREYNMNGTLILGIDHGYGNIKTAHRVFPTALIKSEKAPTFSKDYLEYDGYFYIIGEGYKSFIAEKQSDDDNYILTLAAIAKELNARELTSARVHLAAGLPLKWVQAQRESFRQYLMQNKIVQFRYKGRQYEVEIAGCTVMPQCYSAVAENLKDFKGMNLLADIGNGTMNIMYLNNGRAMESKSWTEKLGVFQCMQRIRNKVLDETGTNLMNEVIENYLRTGETDIAEPYASLMKEAAVSYVQEIFQKLKDYEYNESLMQLHFMGGGARIVEAVGEYNRERTHFNHDICATAKGYEYYCYMILRHNKKCS
;
A
#
# COMPACT_ATOMS: atom_id res chain seq x y z
N MET A 1 8.71 10.91 -23.18
CA MET A 1 8.95 10.48 -21.81
C MET A 1 7.72 10.85 -20.99
N ALA A 2 7.16 9.93 -20.21
CA ALA A 2 6.07 10.27 -19.30
C ALA A 2 6.61 11.29 -18.29
N ASN A 3 5.83 12.33 -18.00
CA ASN A 3 6.23 13.37 -17.04
C ASN A 3 6.26 12.73 -15.65
N ILE A 4 7.46 12.39 -15.14
CA ILE A 4 7.62 11.75 -13.83
C ILE A 4 7.43 12.84 -12.78
N ARG A 5 6.44 12.64 -11.90
CA ARG A 5 6.22 13.48 -10.75
C ARG A 5 7.47 13.43 -9.84
N GLU A 6 7.95 14.58 -9.42
CA GLU A 6 9.15 14.67 -8.59
C GLU A 6 9.02 15.74 -7.52
N TYR A 7 9.37 15.37 -6.31
CA TYR A 7 9.63 16.30 -5.22
C TYR A 7 11.11 16.28 -4.88
N ASN A 8 11.78 17.41 -5.11
CA ASN A 8 13.19 17.59 -4.82
C ASN A 8 13.38 18.80 -3.91
N MET A 9 14.27 18.67 -2.93
CA MET A 9 14.57 19.72 -1.99
C MET A 9 16.08 19.82 -1.79
N ASN A 10 16.70 20.85 -2.38
CA ASN A 10 18.14 21.09 -2.31
C ASN A 10 18.98 19.87 -2.76
N GLY A 11 18.65 19.26 -3.89
CA GLY A 11 19.33 18.08 -4.40
C GLY A 11 18.97 16.77 -3.69
N THR A 12 18.03 16.79 -2.74
CA THR A 12 17.52 15.59 -2.08
C THR A 12 16.17 15.21 -2.68
N LEU A 13 16.10 14.04 -3.32
CA LEU A 13 14.90 13.49 -3.91
C LEU A 13 14.03 12.88 -2.81
N ILE A 14 12.76 13.23 -2.76
CA ILE A 14 11.78 12.62 -1.83
C ILE A 14 11.13 11.43 -2.55
N LEU A 15 11.23 10.25 -1.95
CA LEU A 15 10.66 9.03 -2.48
C LEU A 15 9.60 8.47 -1.52
N GLY A 16 8.36 8.43 -1.99
CA GLY A 16 7.24 7.81 -1.27
C GLY A 16 7.25 6.30 -1.45
N ILE A 17 7.30 5.55 -0.35
CA ILE A 17 7.28 4.08 -0.37
C ILE A 17 6.21 3.57 0.60
N ASP A 18 5.15 2.99 0.04
CA ASP A 18 4.12 2.30 0.79
C ASP A 18 4.45 0.81 0.89
N HIS A 19 4.85 0.39 2.09
CA HIS A 19 5.17 -1.00 2.43
C HIS A 19 3.87 -1.77 2.72
N GLY A 20 3.09 -2.02 1.67
CA GLY A 20 1.87 -2.82 1.80
C GLY A 20 2.16 -4.31 2.01
N TYR A 21 1.22 -5.05 2.59
CA TYR A 21 1.36 -6.50 2.80
C TYR A 21 1.34 -7.32 1.51
N GLY A 22 0.61 -6.89 0.50
CA GLY A 22 0.56 -7.59 -0.78
C GLY A 22 1.52 -7.00 -1.81
N ASN A 23 1.69 -5.67 -1.80
CA ASN A 23 2.53 -4.96 -2.76
C ASN A 23 3.28 -3.82 -2.10
N ILE A 24 4.53 -3.64 -2.49
CA ILE A 24 5.27 -2.39 -2.32
C ILE A 24 4.82 -1.43 -3.41
N LYS A 25 4.51 -0.20 -3.04
CA LYS A 25 4.11 0.85 -3.98
C LYS A 25 4.97 2.09 -3.79
N THR A 26 5.35 2.68 -4.90
CA THR A 26 5.94 4.02 -4.95
C THR A 26 5.00 4.96 -5.68
N ALA A 27 5.39 6.19 -5.93
CA ALA A 27 4.57 7.10 -6.74
C ALA A 27 4.33 6.57 -8.16
N HIS A 28 5.25 5.75 -8.72
CA HIS A 28 5.21 5.31 -10.12
C HIS A 28 5.33 3.80 -10.32
N ARG A 29 5.57 3.02 -9.28
CA ARG A 29 5.84 1.58 -9.38
C ARG A 29 5.04 0.79 -8.35
N VAL A 30 4.64 -0.41 -8.76
CA VAL A 30 4.00 -1.41 -7.91
C VAL A 30 4.67 -2.76 -8.18
N PHE A 31 5.00 -3.49 -7.13
CA PHE A 31 5.53 -4.85 -7.23
C PHE A 31 5.18 -5.65 -5.97
N PRO A 32 5.11 -6.99 -6.06
CA PRO A 32 4.72 -7.83 -4.92
C PRO A 32 5.65 -7.67 -3.71
N THR A 33 5.07 -7.69 -2.51
CA THR A 33 5.81 -7.75 -1.25
C THR A 33 6.25 -9.18 -0.99
N ALA A 34 7.13 -9.68 -1.85
CA ALA A 34 7.69 -11.02 -1.78
C ALA A 34 9.13 -10.99 -2.28
N LEU A 35 10.00 -11.80 -1.69
CA LEU A 35 11.35 -12.02 -2.18
C LEU A 35 11.85 -13.41 -1.80
N ILE A 36 12.81 -13.92 -2.57
CA ILE A 36 13.55 -15.13 -2.27
C ILE A 36 15.02 -14.77 -2.12
N LYS A 37 15.60 -15.04 -0.95
CA LYS A 37 17.03 -14.87 -0.68
C LYS A 37 17.81 -16.09 -1.21
N SER A 38 18.93 -15.87 -1.89
CA SER A 38 19.81 -16.90 -2.45
C SER A 38 21.28 -16.49 -2.31
N GLU A 39 22.16 -17.47 -2.09
CA GLU A 39 23.62 -17.27 -2.13
C GLU A 39 24.18 -17.26 -3.56
N LYS A 40 23.38 -17.71 -4.53
CA LYS A 40 23.77 -17.81 -5.93
C LYS A 40 22.91 -16.92 -6.80
N ALA A 41 23.52 -16.36 -7.84
CA ALA A 41 22.80 -15.57 -8.82
C ALA A 41 21.67 -16.40 -9.47
N PRO A 42 20.46 -15.83 -9.62
CA PRO A 42 19.34 -16.52 -10.24
C PRO A 42 19.60 -16.77 -11.72
N THR A 43 19.30 -17.99 -12.19
CA THR A 43 19.53 -18.39 -13.58
C THR A 43 18.46 -17.82 -14.53
N PHE A 44 17.22 -17.75 -14.08
CA PHE A 44 16.06 -17.41 -14.92
C PHE A 44 15.42 -16.08 -14.58
N SER A 45 15.43 -15.66 -13.29
CA SER A 45 14.84 -14.38 -12.90
C SER A 45 15.76 -13.23 -13.27
N LYS A 46 15.15 -12.18 -13.90
CA LYS A 46 15.84 -10.93 -14.25
C LYS A 46 15.55 -9.81 -13.25
N ASP A 47 14.59 -10.00 -12.34
CA ASP A 47 14.22 -9.01 -11.33
C ASP A 47 14.84 -9.38 -9.98
N TYR A 48 16.14 -9.16 -9.85
CA TYR A 48 16.87 -9.43 -8.62
C TYR A 48 17.71 -8.25 -8.16
N LEU A 49 17.93 -8.21 -6.85
CA LEU A 49 18.80 -7.27 -6.16
C LEU A 49 19.96 -8.06 -5.54
N GLU A 50 21.18 -7.53 -5.65
CA GLU A 50 22.39 -8.05 -5.01
C GLU A 50 22.82 -7.05 -3.92
N TYR A 51 22.87 -7.54 -2.69
CA TYR A 51 23.25 -6.74 -1.53
C TYR A 51 23.83 -7.62 -0.44
N ASP A 52 24.91 -7.15 0.18
CA ASP A 52 25.61 -7.82 1.29
C ASP A 52 25.97 -9.31 0.98
N GLY A 53 26.44 -9.58 -0.24
CA GLY A 53 26.85 -10.90 -0.67
C GLY A 53 25.72 -11.88 -1.01
N TYR A 54 24.46 -11.44 -0.97
CA TYR A 54 23.29 -12.25 -1.31
C TYR A 54 22.57 -11.71 -2.54
N PHE A 55 21.83 -12.60 -3.18
CA PHE A 55 20.89 -12.28 -4.26
C PHE A 55 19.47 -12.39 -3.74
N TYR A 56 18.63 -11.40 -4.06
CA TYR A 56 17.23 -11.34 -3.65
C TYR A 56 16.37 -11.25 -4.90
N ILE A 57 15.61 -12.31 -5.21
CA ILE A 57 14.66 -12.32 -6.33
C ILE A 57 13.42 -11.58 -5.87
N ILE A 58 13.08 -10.48 -6.53
CA ILE A 58 12.01 -9.58 -6.13
C ILE A 58 10.70 -10.00 -6.79
N GLY A 59 9.63 -10.04 -5.99
CA GLY A 59 8.28 -10.36 -6.47
C GLY A 59 7.97 -11.84 -6.56
N GLU A 60 8.90 -12.70 -6.16
CA GLU A 60 8.72 -14.15 -6.10
C GLU A 60 8.77 -14.65 -4.65
N GLY A 61 8.07 -15.75 -4.37
CA GLY A 61 7.97 -16.33 -3.03
C GLY A 61 6.67 -15.94 -2.30
N TYR A 62 6.54 -16.44 -1.08
CA TYR A 62 5.42 -16.17 -0.20
C TYR A 62 5.89 -15.43 1.05
N LYS A 63 5.21 -14.36 1.42
CA LYS A 63 5.45 -13.65 2.67
C LYS A 63 4.23 -13.76 3.58
N SER A 64 4.43 -14.29 4.78
CA SER A 64 3.41 -14.28 5.81
C SER A 64 3.19 -12.86 6.36
N PHE A 65 1.99 -12.60 6.88
CA PHE A 65 1.69 -11.35 7.55
C PHE A 65 2.53 -11.17 8.82
N ILE A 66 3.31 -10.10 8.90
CA ILE A 66 4.06 -9.70 10.09
C ILE A 66 3.61 -8.29 10.49
N ALA A 67 3.12 -8.14 11.73
CA ALA A 67 2.63 -6.86 12.24
C ALA A 67 3.75 -5.82 12.44
N GLU A 68 4.95 -6.27 12.81
CA GLU A 68 6.12 -5.41 13.04
C GLU A 68 7.04 -5.44 11.81
N LYS A 69 6.91 -4.42 10.95
CA LYS A 69 7.66 -4.34 9.69
C LYS A 69 9.18 -4.25 9.88
N GLN A 70 9.64 -3.71 10.99
CA GLN A 70 11.06 -3.58 11.31
C GLN A 70 11.71 -4.87 11.82
N SER A 71 10.93 -5.88 12.18
CA SER A 71 11.46 -7.18 12.62
C SER A 71 11.82 -8.11 11.45
N ASP A 72 11.65 -7.63 10.22
CA ASP A 72 11.80 -8.41 9.01
C ASP A 72 12.73 -7.69 8.02
N ASP A 73 13.95 -8.23 7.87
CA ASP A 73 14.99 -7.70 6.98
C ASP A 73 14.54 -7.56 5.52
N ASP A 74 13.55 -8.32 5.10
CA ASP A 74 12.97 -8.27 3.77
C ASP A 74 12.43 -6.89 3.42
N ASN A 75 11.82 -6.16 4.38
CA ASN A 75 11.29 -4.83 4.11
C ASN A 75 12.38 -3.82 3.76
N TYR A 76 13.58 -3.98 4.30
CA TYR A 76 14.73 -3.15 3.90
C TYR A 76 15.17 -3.45 2.47
N ILE A 77 15.30 -4.71 2.11
CA ILE A 77 15.65 -5.14 0.74
C ILE A 77 14.60 -4.66 -0.27
N LEU A 78 13.32 -4.79 0.07
CA LEU A 78 12.22 -4.29 -0.76
C LEU A 78 12.24 -2.75 -0.88
N THR A 79 12.70 -2.03 0.16
CA THR A 79 12.94 -0.59 0.09
C THR A 79 14.05 -0.25 -0.89
N LEU A 80 15.18 -0.98 -0.86
CA LEU A 80 16.26 -0.78 -1.82
C LEU A 80 15.80 -1.06 -3.26
N ALA A 81 15.00 -2.11 -3.46
CA ALA A 81 14.39 -2.40 -4.77
C ALA A 81 13.45 -1.28 -5.22
N ALA A 82 12.64 -0.71 -4.32
CA ALA A 82 11.77 0.42 -4.62
C ALA A 82 12.56 1.66 -5.03
N ILE A 83 13.63 1.99 -4.30
CA ILE A 83 14.56 3.09 -4.64
C ILE A 83 15.16 2.85 -6.03
N ALA A 84 15.69 1.66 -6.30
CA ALA A 84 16.28 1.34 -7.60
C ALA A 84 15.28 1.49 -8.76
N LYS A 85 14.04 1.03 -8.56
CA LYS A 85 12.97 1.13 -9.57
C LYS A 85 12.60 2.62 -9.85
N GLU A 86 12.58 3.46 -8.82
CA GLU A 86 12.32 4.90 -8.96
C GLU A 86 13.50 5.65 -9.60
N LEU A 87 14.73 5.35 -9.21
CA LEU A 87 15.92 5.94 -9.81
C LEU A 87 16.08 5.50 -11.27
N ASN A 88 15.82 4.24 -11.58
CA ASN A 88 15.88 3.75 -12.96
C ASN A 88 14.86 4.45 -13.87
N ALA A 89 13.66 4.77 -13.37
CA ALA A 89 12.68 5.55 -14.12
C ALA A 89 13.16 6.97 -14.45
N ARG A 90 14.10 7.50 -13.67
CA ARG A 90 14.75 8.81 -13.85
C ARG A 90 16.12 8.72 -14.54
N GLU A 91 16.51 7.52 -14.98
CA GLU A 91 17.82 7.22 -15.58
C GLU A 91 19.01 7.51 -14.63
N LEU A 92 18.76 7.51 -13.31
CA LEU A 92 19.76 7.74 -12.28
C LEU A 92 20.30 6.43 -11.71
N THR A 93 21.57 6.45 -11.29
CA THR A 93 22.22 5.36 -10.53
C THR A 93 22.74 5.81 -9.19
N SER A 94 22.79 7.11 -8.95
CA SER A 94 23.14 7.69 -7.65
C SER A 94 22.18 8.80 -7.32
N ALA A 95 21.84 8.92 -6.04
CA ALA A 95 21.00 10.00 -5.54
C ALA A 95 21.16 10.18 -4.03
N ARG A 96 20.90 11.40 -3.59
CA ARG A 96 20.60 11.69 -2.20
C ARG A 96 19.08 11.65 -2.05
N VAL A 97 18.55 10.78 -1.16
CA VAL A 97 17.12 10.55 -1.01
C VAL A 97 16.63 10.82 0.41
N HIS A 98 15.42 11.33 0.52
CA HIS A 98 14.64 11.36 1.74
C HIS A 98 13.48 10.39 1.59
N LEU A 99 13.42 9.37 2.44
CA LEU A 99 12.35 8.37 2.40
C LEU A 99 11.09 8.93 3.04
N ALA A 100 9.97 8.80 2.35
CA ALA A 100 8.65 9.11 2.86
C ALA A 100 7.87 7.80 2.95
N ALA A 101 7.72 7.26 4.14
CA ALA A 101 7.11 5.95 4.38
C ALA A 101 5.91 6.06 5.34
N GLY A 102 5.21 4.97 5.56
CA GLY A 102 4.08 5.00 6.48
C GLY A 102 3.73 3.67 7.12
N LEU A 103 2.94 3.80 8.18
CA LEU A 103 2.41 2.71 8.98
C LEU A 103 0.89 2.81 9.10
N PRO A 104 0.19 1.70 9.35
CA PRO A 104 -1.21 1.72 9.72
C PRO A 104 -1.48 2.67 10.88
N LEU A 105 -2.64 3.31 10.89
CA LEU A 105 -3.00 4.36 11.84
C LEU A 105 -2.71 4.01 13.31
N LYS A 106 -3.10 2.82 13.75
CA LYS A 106 -2.89 2.38 15.14
C LYS A 106 -1.43 2.16 15.52
N TRP A 107 -0.54 1.93 14.53
CA TRP A 107 0.85 1.57 14.80
C TRP A 107 1.82 2.73 14.65
N VAL A 108 1.43 3.79 13.94
CA VAL A 108 2.29 4.97 13.71
C VAL A 108 2.86 5.52 15.02
N GLN A 109 2.02 5.69 16.03
CA GLN A 109 2.45 6.31 17.27
C GLN A 109 3.49 5.48 18.02
N ALA A 110 3.30 4.14 18.06
CA ALA A 110 4.19 3.23 18.78
C ALA A 110 5.45 2.85 17.98
N GLN A 111 5.35 2.75 16.66
CA GLN A 111 6.41 2.16 15.82
C GLN A 111 7.11 3.18 14.90
N ARG A 112 6.71 4.46 14.89
CA ARG A 112 7.26 5.49 13.98
C ARG A 112 8.79 5.57 14.07
N GLU A 113 9.33 5.70 15.26
CA GLU A 113 10.76 5.94 15.42
C GLU A 113 11.58 4.68 15.15
N SER A 114 11.15 3.51 15.61
CA SER A 114 11.83 2.25 15.31
C SER A 114 11.82 1.92 13.82
N PHE A 115 10.70 2.16 13.13
CA PHE A 115 10.61 1.96 11.68
C PHE A 115 11.46 2.98 10.91
N ARG A 116 11.50 4.24 11.36
CA ARG A 116 12.38 5.26 10.81
C ARG A 116 13.85 4.86 10.92
N GLN A 117 14.30 4.46 12.11
CA GLN A 117 15.69 4.01 12.35
C GLN A 117 16.03 2.79 11.51
N TYR A 118 15.12 1.83 11.40
CA TYR A 118 15.28 0.65 10.56
C TYR A 118 15.49 1.02 9.07
N LEU A 119 14.69 1.92 8.52
CA LEU A 119 14.86 2.37 7.13
C LEU A 119 16.14 3.19 6.92
N MET A 120 16.67 3.81 7.95
CA MET A 120 17.88 4.62 7.95
C MET A 120 19.12 3.89 8.47
N GLN A 121 19.08 2.56 8.65
CA GLN A 121 20.18 1.77 9.23
C GLN A 121 21.52 1.94 8.50
N ASN A 122 21.50 2.27 7.22
CA ASN A 122 22.68 2.60 6.43
C ASN A 122 22.54 3.99 5.81
N LYS A 123 23.43 4.93 6.19
CA LYS A 123 23.42 6.29 5.63
C LYS A 123 23.78 6.33 4.15
N ILE A 124 24.77 5.53 3.75
CA ILE A 124 25.16 5.33 2.36
C ILE A 124 25.05 3.84 2.09
N VAL A 125 24.34 3.48 1.05
CA VAL A 125 24.13 2.09 0.66
C VAL A 125 24.50 1.89 -0.80
N GLN A 126 25.28 0.84 -1.05
CA GLN A 126 25.65 0.40 -2.39
C GLN A 126 25.05 -0.99 -2.62
N PHE A 127 24.40 -1.17 -3.76
CA PHE A 127 23.79 -2.43 -4.15
C PHE A 127 23.67 -2.52 -5.66
N ARG A 128 23.42 -3.73 -6.18
CA ARG A 128 23.10 -3.88 -7.59
C ARG A 128 21.64 -4.29 -7.77
N TYR A 129 21.01 -3.73 -8.78
CA TYR A 129 19.65 -4.12 -9.16
C TYR A 129 19.63 -4.38 -10.67
N LYS A 130 19.23 -5.59 -11.09
CA LYS A 130 19.26 -6.04 -12.49
C LYS A 130 20.64 -5.85 -13.14
N GLY A 131 21.71 -6.15 -12.40
CA GLY A 131 23.10 -6.01 -12.85
C GLY A 131 23.64 -4.58 -12.86
N ARG A 132 22.80 -3.55 -12.61
CA ARG A 132 23.21 -2.14 -12.58
C ARG A 132 23.57 -1.73 -11.15
N GLN A 133 24.72 -1.09 -10.97
CA GLN A 133 25.20 -0.58 -9.68
C GLN A 133 24.44 0.68 -9.27
N TYR A 134 24.06 0.77 -8.01
CA TYR A 134 23.44 1.95 -7.39
C TYR A 134 24.23 2.37 -6.16
N GLU A 135 24.32 3.69 -5.95
CA GLU A 135 24.84 4.31 -4.73
C GLU A 135 23.84 5.35 -4.23
N VAL A 136 23.35 5.18 -3.03
CA VAL A 136 22.27 6.01 -2.47
C VAL A 136 22.65 6.52 -1.10
N GLU A 137 22.60 7.86 -0.92
CA GLU A 137 22.65 8.48 0.40
C GLU A 137 21.24 8.63 0.94
N ILE A 138 20.91 7.95 2.04
CA ILE A 138 19.64 8.12 2.75
C ILE A 138 19.79 9.30 3.72
N ALA A 139 19.37 10.47 3.27
CA ALA A 139 19.53 11.73 4.01
C ALA A 139 18.53 11.90 5.16
N GLY A 140 17.42 11.17 5.11
CA GLY A 140 16.37 11.21 6.13
C GLY A 140 15.21 10.29 5.82
N CYS A 141 14.33 10.16 6.81
CA CYS A 141 13.09 9.40 6.66
C CYS A 141 11.97 10.07 7.46
N THR A 142 10.81 10.23 6.83
CA THR A 142 9.57 10.70 7.47
C THR A 142 8.55 9.57 7.42
N VAL A 143 8.01 9.20 8.59
CA VAL A 143 7.00 8.13 8.72
C VAL A 143 5.65 8.74 9.06
N MET A 144 4.63 8.42 8.26
CA MET A 144 3.30 9.02 8.27
C MET A 144 2.20 7.96 8.44
N PRO A 145 0.97 8.36 8.82
CA PRO A 145 -0.15 7.43 8.84
C PRO A 145 -0.63 7.09 7.42
N GLN A 146 -0.89 5.81 7.16
CA GLN A 146 -1.66 5.36 6.00
C GLN A 146 -3.07 5.95 6.02
N CYS A 147 -3.85 5.77 4.97
CA CYS A 147 -5.20 6.29 4.80
C CYS A 147 -5.23 7.81 4.61
N TYR A 148 -4.89 8.62 5.64
CA TYR A 148 -4.86 10.09 5.54
C TYR A 148 -3.93 10.60 4.43
N SER A 149 -2.77 9.97 4.30
CA SER A 149 -1.78 10.36 3.27
C SER A 149 -2.33 10.19 1.86
N ALA A 150 -3.17 9.21 1.60
CA ALA A 150 -3.76 8.98 0.27
C ALA A 150 -4.62 10.15 -0.25
N VAL A 151 -5.09 11.01 0.64
CA VAL A 151 -5.93 12.19 0.31
C VAL A 151 -5.23 13.52 0.62
N ALA A 152 -3.97 13.48 1.04
CA ALA A 152 -3.24 14.66 1.53
C ALA A 152 -3.20 15.85 0.55
N GLU A 153 -3.18 15.60 -0.74
CA GLU A 153 -3.15 16.64 -1.78
C GLU A 153 -4.49 17.37 -1.95
N ASN A 154 -5.58 16.70 -1.62
CA ASN A 154 -6.95 17.17 -1.90
C ASN A 154 -7.73 17.49 -0.64
N LEU A 155 -7.09 17.60 0.54
CA LEU A 155 -7.77 17.83 1.82
C LEU A 155 -8.71 19.06 1.84
N LYS A 156 -8.40 20.08 1.07
CA LYS A 156 -9.23 21.29 0.91
C LYS A 156 -10.61 21.01 0.28
N ASP A 157 -10.74 19.89 -0.45
CA ASP A 157 -11.96 19.50 -1.16
C ASP A 157 -12.92 18.73 -0.25
N PHE A 158 -12.45 18.22 0.89
CA PHE A 158 -13.25 17.50 1.88
C PHE A 158 -14.04 18.46 2.77
N LYS A 159 -15.26 18.76 2.37
CA LYS A 159 -16.18 19.60 3.14
C LYS A 159 -17.07 18.76 4.05
N GLY A 160 -17.37 19.29 5.25
CA GLY A 160 -18.21 18.60 6.23
C GLY A 160 -17.57 17.31 6.75
N MET A 161 -18.43 16.34 7.09
CA MET A 161 -18.02 15.03 7.61
C MET A 161 -17.77 14.06 6.48
N ASN A 162 -16.59 13.47 6.47
CA ASN A 162 -16.15 12.46 5.52
C ASN A 162 -15.58 11.26 6.26
N LEU A 163 -15.84 10.07 5.76
CA LEU A 163 -15.23 8.82 6.21
C LEU A 163 -14.29 8.29 5.13
N LEU A 164 -13.05 8.05 5.46
CA LEU A 164 -12.08 7.37 4.62
C LEU A 164 -12.05 5.89 4.99
N ALA A 165 -12.04 5.00 4.00
CA ALA A 165 -11.86 3.56 4.15
C ALA A 165 -10.79 3.09 3.15
N ASP A 166 -9.57 2.89 3.64
CA ASP A 166 -8.43 2.38 2.85
C ASP A 166 -8.32 0.87 3.03
N ILE A 167 -8.74 0.14 2.00
CA ILE A 167 -8.76 -1.33 2.00
C ILE A 167 -7.48 -1.84 1.32
N GLY A 168 -6.49 -2.16 2.13
CA GLY A 168 -5.25 -2.81 1.71
C GLY A 168 -5.39 -4.32 1.52
N ASN A 169 -4.24 -5.01 1.40
CA ASN A 169 -4.27 -6.48 1.30
C ASN A 169 -4.65 -7.15 2.64
N GLY A 170 -4.06 -6.72 3.76
CA GLY A 170 -4.26 -7.35 5.07
C GLY A 170 -5.27 -6.64 5.98
N THR A 171 -5.44 -5.33 5.78
CA THR A 171 -6.23 -4.48 6.69
C THR A 171 -7.08 -3.47 5.95
N MET A 172 -8.14 -3.00 6.61
CA MET A 172 -8.89 -1.80 6.29
C MET A 172 -8.59 -0.73 7.35
N ASN A 173 -8.06 0.41 6.92
CA ASN A 173 -7.88 1.59 7.77
C ASN A 173 -9.07 2.53 7.58
N ILE A 174 -9.64 3.00 8.68
CA ILE A 174 -10.81 3.86 8.73
C ILE A 174 -10.44 5.15 9.44
N MET A 175 -10.81 6.30 8.88
CA MET A 175 -10.55 7.61 9.50
C MET A 175 -11.64 8.61 9.14
N TYR A 176 -12.11 9.36 10.15
CA TYR A 176 -12.98 10.49 9.93
C TYR A 176 -12.20 11.76 9.61
N LEU A 177 -12.72 12.54 8.68
CA LEU A 177 -12.29 13.91 8.41
C LEU A 177 -13.45 14.87 8.67
N ASN A 178 -13.16 15.98 9.32
CA ASN A 178 -14.09 17.12 9.42
C ASN A 178 -13.46 18.34 8.74
N ASN A 179 -14.04 18.77 7.63
CA ASN A 179 -13.51 19.85 6.79
C ASN A 179 -12.01 19.63 6.45
N GLY A 180 -11.65 18.44 6.00
CA GLY A 180 -10.28 18.04 5.64
C GLY A 180 -9.33 17.82 6.81
N ARG A 181 -9.77 17.96 8.06
CA ARG A 181 -8.96 17.72 9.25
C ARG A 181 -9.22 16.33 9.80
N ALA A 182 -8.16 15.56 9.99
CA ALA A 182 -8.23 14.23 10.58
C ALA A 182 -8.74 14.28 12.02
N MET A 183 -9.63 13.35 12.34
CA MET A 183 -10.12 13.13 13.71
C MET A 183 -9.41 11.88 14.28
N GLU A 184 -8.28 12.08 14.95
CA GLU A 184 -7.43 10.97 15.46
C GLU A 184 -8.18 10.01 16.37
N SER A 185 -9.08 10.54 17.23
CA SER A 185 -9.93 9.73 18.11
C SER A 185 -10.98 8.88 17.37
N LYS A 186 -11.26 9.21 16.09
CA LYS A 186 -12.17 8.48 15.21
C LYS A 186 -11.39 7.84 14.07
N SER A 187 -10.46 6.96 14.43
CA SER A 187 -9.66 6.20 13.49
C SER A 187 -9.44 4.76 13.97
N TRP A 188 -9.55 3.80 13.06
CA TRP A 188 -9.50 2.37 13.34
C TRP A 188 -8.71 1.61 12.27
N THR A 189 -8.24 0.44 12.65
CA THR A 189 -7.62 -0.52 11.73
C THR A 189 -8.25 -1.89 11.98
N GLU A 190 -8.89 -2.44 10.95
CA GLU A 190 -9.58 -3.73 10.99
C GLU A 190 -8.86 -4.77 10.13
N LYS A 191 -8.96 -6.04 10.50
CA LYS A 191 -8.49 -7.16 9.67
C LYS A 191 -9.52 -7.50 8.59
N LEU A 192 -9.79 -6.53 7.71
CA LEU A 192 -10.75 -6.63 6.61
C LEU A 192 -10.09 -6.16 5.30
N GLY A 193 -8.92 -6.71 4.96
CA GLY A 193 -8.28 -6.47 3.68
C GLY A 193 -8.72 -7.47 2.61
N VAL A 194 -8.15 -7.35 1.40
CA VAL A 194 -8.44 -8.21 0.25
C VAL A 194 -8.15 -9.69 0.55
N PHE A 195 -7.14 -9.97 1.35
CA PHE A 195 -6.78 -11.34 1.76
C PHE A 195 -7.94 -12.04 2.47
N GLN A 196 -8.69 -11.33 3.32
CA GLN A 196 -9.86 -11.89 4.00
C GLN A 196 -10.99 -12.22 3.01
N CYS A 197 -11.19 -11.40 1.97
CA CYS A 197 -12.10 -11.71 0.88
C CYS A 197 -11.67 -12.97 0.13
N MET A 198 -10.39 -13.09 -0.23
CA MET A 198 -9.84 -14.28 -0.88
C MET A 198 -10.04 -15.54 -0.06
N GLN A 199 -9.82 -15.48 1.26
CA GLN A 199 -10.03 -16.61 2.15
C GLN A 199 -11.50 -17.04 2.20
N ARG A 200 -12.43 -16.08 2.24
CA ARG A 200 -13.88 -16.38 2.19
C ARG A 200 -14.29 -17.07 0.91
N ILE A 201 -13.82 -16.56 -0.22
CA ILE A 201 -14.07 -17.17 -1.53
C ILE A 201 -13.55 -18.61 -1.54
N ARG A 202 -12.30 -18.82 -1.13
CA ARG A 202 -11.69 -20.15 -1.09
C ARG A 202 -12.47 -21.11 -0.21
N ASN A 203 -12.79 -20.70 1.02
CA ASN A 203 -13.49 -21.55 1.97
C ASN A 203 -14.90 -21.89 1.47
N LYS A 204 -15.66 -20.89 0.98
CA LYS A 204 -17.00 -21.14 0.46
C LYS A 204 -17.00 -22.11 -0.71
N VAL A 205 -16.09 -21.96 -1.65
CA VAL A 205 -16.00 -22.90 -2.78
C VAL A 205 -15.58 -24.30 -2.31
N LEU A 206 -14.59 -24.38 -1.42
CA LEU A 206 -14.13 -25.66 -0.87
C LEU A 206 -15.26 -26.39 -0.12
N ASP A 207 -15.99 -25.68 0.74
CA ASP A 207 -17.04 -26.23 1.57
C ASP A 207 -18.24 -26.75 0.72
N GLU A 208 -18.59 -26.02 -0.35
CA GLU A 208 -19.75 -26.34 -1.19
C GLU A 208 -19.43 -27.38 -2.30
N THR A 209 -18.17 -27.43 -2.77
CA THR A 209 -17.83 -28.24 -3.95
C THR A 209 -16.70 -29.24 -3.73
N GLY A 210 -16.00 -29.18 -2.59
CA GLY A 210 -14.78 -29.96 -2.36
C GLY A 210 -13.57 -29.50 -3.19
N THR A 211 -13.69 -28.39 -3.95
CA THR A 211 -12.64 -27.93 -4.87
C THR A 211 -11.83 -26.78 -4.25
N ASN A 212 -10.52 -26.90 -4.31
CA ASN A 212 -9.62 -25.81 -3.88
C ASN A 212 -9.25 -24.92 -5.09
N LEU A 213 -9.67 -23.66 -5.06
CA LEU A 213 -9.34 -22.69 -6.11
C LEU A 213 -7.91 -22.20 -5.98
N MET A 214 -7.23 -22.03 -7.12
CA MET A 214 -5.93 -21.36 -7.20
C MET A 214 -6.06 -19.88 -6.85
N ASN A 215 -5.03 -19.34 -6.20
CA ASN A 215 -5.00 -17.92 -5.81
C ASN A 215 -5.16 -16.98 -7.01
N GLU A 216 -4.47 -17.29 -8.09
CA GLU A 216 -4.44 -16.52 -9.33
C GLU A 216 -5.84 -16.32 -9.92
N VAL A 217 -6.68 -17.34 -9.79
CA VAL A 217 -8.07 -17.30 -10.25
C VAL A 217 -8.88 -16.32 -9.40
N ILE A 218 -8.77 -16.42 -8.07
CA ILE A 218 -9.47 -15.54 -7.15
C ILE A 218 -8.96 -14.10 -7.30
N GLU A 219 -7.64 -13.88 -7.39
CA GLU A 219 -7.04 -12.57 -7.58
C GLU A 219 -7.49 -11.92 -8.89
N ASN A 220 -7.56 -12.69 -9.98
CA ASN A 220 -8.05 -12.20 -11.25
C ASN A 220 -9.50 -11.72 -11.13
N TYR A 221 -10.38 -12.53 -10.54
CA TYR A 221 -11.77 -12.17 -10.29
C TYR A 221 -11.89 -10.88 -9.45
N LEU A 222 -11.18 -10.79 -8.34
CA LEU A 222 -11.24 -9.60 -7.47
C LEU A 222 -10.69 -8.34 -8.12
N ARG A 223 -9.81 -8.49 -9.11
CA ARG A 223 -9.21 -7.38 -9.86
C ARG A 223 -10.07 -6.90 -11.02
N THR A 224 -10.72 -7.84 -11.75
CA THR A 224 -11.45 -7.55 -12.99
C THR A 224 -12.97 -7.53 -12.81
N GLY A 225 -13.49 -8.20 -11.78
CA GLY A 225 -14.91 -8.48 -11.60
C GLY A 225 -15.43 -9.59 -12.51
N GLU A 226 -14.56 -10.17 -13.36
CA GLU A 226 -14.90 -11.16 -14.37
C GLU A 226 -14.19 -12.49 -14.09
N THR A 227 -14.84 -13.58 -14.50
CA THR A 227 -14.26 -14.92 -14.46
C THR A 227 -14.81 -15.75 -15.62
N ASP A 228 -13.96 -16.58 -16.20
CA ASP A 228 -14.31 -17.59 -17.22
C ASP A 228 -14.61 -18.98 -16.61
N ILE A 229 -14.73 -19.03 -15.30
CA ILE A 229 -14.97 -20.28 -14.57
C ILE A 229 -16.45 -20.66 -14.69
N ALA A 230 -16.68 -21.97 -14.88
CA ALA A 230 -18.04 -22.53 -14.94
C ALA A 230 -18.81 -22.40 -13.63
N GLU A 231 -20.13 -22.46 -13.72
CA GLU A 231 -21.00 -22.64 -12.55
C GLU A 231 -20.76 -24.04 -11.90
N PRO A 232 -20.86 -24.16 -10.56
CA PRO A 232 -21.35 -23.14 -9.62
C PRO A 232 -20.26 -22.20 -9.07
N TYR A 233 -19.00 -22.36 -9.47
CA TYR A 233 -17.86 -21.65 -8.89
C TYR A 233 -17.99 -20.12 -9.01
N ALA A 234 -18.41 -19.62 -10.17
CA ALA A 234 -18.57 -18.18 -10.40
C ALA A 234 -19.60 -17.56 -9.43
N SER A 235 -20.74 -18.20 -9.26
CA SER A 235 -21.79 -17.76 -8.31
C SER A 235 -21.30 -17.79 -6.87
N LEU A 236 -20.61 -18.85 -6.44
CA LEU A 236 -20.07 -18.98 -5.08
C LEU A 236 -19.01 -17.91 -4.77
N MET A 237 -18.16 -17.59 -5.73
CA MET A 237 -17.17 -16.51 -5.60
C MET A 237 -17.85 -15.16 -5.42
N LYS A 238 -18.89 -14.88 -6.21
CA LYS A 238 -19.67 -13.64 -6.11
C LYS A 238 -20.38 -13.52 -4.77
N GLU A 239 -21.05 -14.57 -4.31
CA GLU A 239 -21.73 -14.59 -3.01
C GLU A 239 -20.75 -14.31 -1.86
N ALA A 240 -19.56 -14.93 -1.88
CA ALA A 240 -18.54 -14.70 -0.87
C ALA A 240 -18.02 -13.25 -0.89
N ALA A 241 -17.82 -12.67 -2.08
CA ALA A 241 -17.41 -11.28 -2.23
C ALA A 241 -18.50 -10.30 -1.74
N VAL A 242 -19.78 -10.56 -2.03
CA VAL A 242 -20.92 -9.78 -1.52
C VAL A 242 -20.96 -9.83 0.01
N SER A 243 -20.84 -11.03 0.60
CA SER A 243 -20.82 -11.21 2.06
C SER A 243 -19.66 -10.44 2.72
N TYR A 244 -18.48 -10.44 2.10
CA TYR A 244 -17.33 -9.64 2.58
C TYR A 244 -17.62 -8.14 2.55
N VAL A 245 -18.22 -7.63 1.48
CA VAL A 245 -18.55 -6.20 1.36
C VAL A 245 -19.65 -5.81 2.34
N GLN A 246 -20.64 -6.68 2.58
CA GLN A 246 -21.67 -6.46 3.60
C GLN A 246 -21.05 -6.31 5.01
N GLU A 247 -20.04 -7.12 5.35
CA GLU A 247 -19.33 -6.96 6.63
C GLU A 247 -18.56 -5.64 6.70
N ILE A 248 -17.95 -5.17 5.59
CA ILE A 248 -17.33 -3.84 5.55
C ILE A 248 -18.35 -2.76 5.93
N PHE A 249 -19.50 -2.74 5.27
CA PHE A 249 -20.54 -1.73 5.58
C PHE A 249 -21.10 -1.87 6.99
N GLN A 250 -21.24 -3.11 7.50
CA GLN A 250 -21.64 -3.31 8.90
C GLN A 250 -20.59 -2.72 9.85
N LYS A 251 -19.29 -2.95 9.59
CA LYS A 251 -18.21 -2.34 10.37
C LYS A 251 -18.20 -0.82 10.32
N LEU A 252 -18.43 -0.23 9.15
CA LEU A 252 -18.54 1.23 9.04
C LEU A 252 -19.71 1.77 9.88
N LYS A 253 -20.86 1.07 9.89
CA LYS A 253 -22.02 1.41 10.75
C LYS A 253 -21.69 1.28 12.24
N ASP A 254 -20.96 0.25 12.65
CA ASP A 254 -20.50 0.07 14.04
C ASP A 254 -19.62 1.26 14.49
N TYR A 255 -18.94 1.94 13.54
CA TYR A 255 -18.16 3.15 13.75
C TYR A 255 -18.93 4.43 13.44
N GLU A 256 -20.27 4.41 13.54
CA GLU A 256 -21.16 5.56 13.40
C GLU A 256 -21.27 6.13 11.97
N TYR A 257 -20.89 5.37 10.92
CA TYR A 257 -21.14 5.82 9.56
C TYR A 257 -22.64 5.93 9.28
N ASN A 258 -23.02 7.09 8.75
CA ASN A 258 -24.39 7.37 8.30
C ASN A 258 -24.36 7.92 6.87
N GLU A 259 -24.89 7.16 5.93
CA GLU A 259 -24.88 7.51 4.50
C GLU A 259 -25.67 8.79 4.16
N SER A 260 -26.62 9.20 5.01
CA SER A 260 -27.37 10.44 4.79
C SER A 260 -26.62 11.68 5.24
N LEU A 261 -25.65 11.54 6.14
CA LEU A 261 -24.97 12.67 6.79
C LEU A 261 -23.51 12.86 6.34
N MET A 262 -22.89 11.80 5.76
CA MET A 262 -21.46 11.77 5.53
C MET A 262 -21.13 11.41 4.08
N GLN A 263 -19.99 11.87 3.60
CA GLN A 263 -19.36 11.36 2.38
C GLN A 263 -18.47 10.17 2.75
N LEU A 264 -18.47 9.14 1.93
CA LEU A 264 -17.65 7.93 2.09
C LEU A 264 -16.65 7.84 0.95
N HIS A 265 -15.38 7.62 1.29
CA HIS A 265 -14.29 7.54 0.31
C HIS A 265 -13.56 6.22 0.47
N PHE A 266 -13.72 5.34 -0.52
CA PHE A 266 -12.96 4.10 -0.60
C PHE A 266 -11.66 4.30 -1.39
N MET A 267 -10.58 3.69 -0.91
CA MET A 267 -9.28 3.66 -1.55
C MET A 267 -8.55 2.34 -1.29
N GLY A 268 -7.39 2.17 -1.91
CA GLY A 268 -6.63 0.94 -1.85
C GLY A 268 -7.14 -0.14 -2.82
N GLY A 269 -6.48 -1.29 -2.84
CA GLY A 269 -6.79 -2.37 -3.79
C GLY A 269 -8.17 -2.98 -3.63
N GLY A 270 -8.72 -2.99 -2.40
CA GLY A 270 -10.04 -3.53 -2.09
C GLY A 270 -11.20 -2.60 -2.45
N ALA A 271 -10.96 -1.34 -2.76
CA ALA A 271 -12.01 -0.40 -3.17
C ALA A 271 -12.80 -0.89 -4.40
N ARG A 272 -12.12 -1.55 -5.35
CA ARG A 272 -12.75 -2.13 -6.55
C ARG A 272 -13.76 -3.23 -6.23
N ILE A 273 -13.51 -4.02 -5.20
CA ILE A 273 -14.42 -5.09 -4.77
C ILE A 273 -15.72 -4.48 -4.26
N VAL A 274 -15.60 -3.42 -3.43
CA VAL A 274 -16.77 -2.68 -2.91
C VAL A 274 -17.55 -2.05 -4.05
N GLU A 275 -16.87 -1.44 -5.01
CA GLU A 275 -17.51 -0.82 -6.18
C GLU A 275 -18.27 -1.84 -7.04
N ALA A 276 -17.68 -3.03 -7.24
CA ALA A 276 -18.22 -4.07 -8.12
C ALA A 276 -19.45 -4.79 -7.54
N VAL A 277 -19.47 -5.06 -6.23
CA VAL A 277 -20.51 -5.91 -5.62
C VAL A 277 -21.24 -5.26 -4.44
N GLY A 278 -20.89 -4.02 -4.07
CA GLY A 278 -21.50 -3.33 -2.93
C GLY A 278 -22.81 -2.63 -3.25
N GLU A 279 -23.64 -2.52 -2.23
CA GLU A 279 -24.84 -1.68 -2.22
C GLU A 279 -24.55 -0.44 -1.38
N TYR A 280 -24.54 0.75 -2.01
CA TYR A 280 -24.17 2.02 -1.37
C TYR A 280 -24.86 3.22 -2.04
N ASN A 281 -24.91 4.32 -1.33
CA ASN A 281 -25.40 5.59 -1.88
C ASN A 281 -24.36 6.14 -2.88
N ARG A 282 -24.70 6.09 -4.18
CA ARG A 282 -23.80 6.48 -5.28
C ARG A 282 -23.46 7.97 -5.30
N GLU A 283 -24.33 8.83 -4.77
CA GLU A 283 -24.09 10.29 -4.73
C GLU A 283 -23.10 10.69 -3.63
N ARG A 284 -22.94 9.82 -2.60
CA ARG A 284 -22.14 10.10 -1.42
C ARG A 284 -20.97 9.16 -1.22
N THR A 285 -20.76 8.22 -2.15
CA THR A 285 -19.65 7.27 -2.10
C THR A 285 -18.70 7.51 -3.28
N HIS A 286 -17.43 7.65 -2.97
CA HIS A 286 -16.37 7.98 -3.92
C HIS A 286 -15.29 6.92 -3.88
N PHE A 287 -14.72 6.60 -5.04
CA PHE A 287 -13.67 5.60 -5.18
C PHE A 287 -12.39 6.24 -5.73
N ASN A 288 -11.28 6.04 -5.04
CA ASN A 288 -9.97 6.39 -5.55
C ASN A 288 -9.30 5.14 -6.13
N HIS A 289 -9.21 5.09 -7.46
CA HIS A 289 -8.62 3.97 -8.20
C HIS A 289 -7.09 4.03 -8.31
N ASP A 290 -6.47 5.11 -7.85
CA ASP A 290 -5.02 5.23 -7.85
C ASP A 290 -4.42 4.40 -6.72
N ILE A 291 -3.95 3.20 -7.06
CA ILE A 291 -3.32 2.28 -6.10
C ILE A 291 -2.01 2.82 -5.51
N CYS A 292 -1.42 3.85 -6.13
CA CYS A 292 -0.23 4.55 -5.66
C CYS A 292 -0.54 5.81 -4.82
N ALA A 293 -1.83 6.13 -4.60
CA ALA A 293 -2.25 7.36 -3.92
C ALA A 293 -1.57 7.57 -2.56
N THR A 294 -1.43 6.50 -1.77
CA THR A 294 -0.76 6.54 -0.46
C THR A 294 0.71 6.94 -0.58
N ALA A 295 1.46 6.33 -1.51
CA ALA A 295 2.87 6.65 -1.73
C ALA A 295 3.06 8.08 -2.27
N LYS A 296 2.20 8.51 -3.20
CA LYS A 296 2.16 9.89 -3.70
C LYS A 296 1.87 10.89 -2.59
N GLY A 297 0.94 10.56 -1.72
CA GLY A 297 0.60 11.39 -0.57
C GLY A 297 1.74 11.48 0.45
N TYR A 298 2.52 10.42 0.62
CA TYR A 298 3.74 10.47 1.43
C TYR A 298 4.75 11.47 0.88
N GLU A 299 5.02 11.45 -0.43
CA GLU A 299 5.92 12.43 -1.07
C GLU A 299 5.45 13.86 -0.84
N TYR A 300 4.18 14.12 -1.15
CA TYR A 300 3.59 15.45 -0.99
C TYR A 300 3.67 15.95 0.45
N TYR A 301 3.21 15.14 1.40
CA TYR A 301 3.14 15.54 2.80
C TYR A 301 4.55 15.72 3.39
N CYS A 302 5.49 14.83 3.06
CA CYS A 302 6.88 14.96 3.42
C CYS A 302 7.50 16.27 2.88
N TYR A 303 7.27 16.56 1.60
CA TYR A 303 7.73 17.81 1.00
C TYR A 303 7.17 19.04 1.71
N MET A 304 5.89 19.04 2.07
CA MET A 304 5.26 20.14 2.79
C MET A 304 5.86 20.34 4.19
N ILE A 305 6.10 19.26 4.93
CA ILE A 305 6.77 19.31 6.26
C ILE A 305 8.17 19.90 6.13
N LEU A 306 8.99 19.36 5.23
CA LEU A 306 10.38 19.80 5.07
C LEU A 306 10.46 21.26 4.62
N ARG A 307 9.55 21.69 3.74
CA ARG A 307 9.44 23.08 3.29
C ARG A 307 9.05 24.04 4.41
N HIS A 308 8.13 23.60 5.30
CA HIS A 308 7.70 24.40 6.45
C HIS A 308 8.84 24.59 7.45
N ASN A 309 9.50 23.50 7.83
CA ASN A 309 10.62 23.53 8.78
C ASN A 309 11.76 24.45 8.31
N LYS A 310 12.02 24.51 6.99
CA LYS A 310 13.04 25.41 6.41
C LYS A 310 12.65 26.88 6.48
N LYS A 311 11.35 27.22 6.57
CA LYS A 311 10.91 28.63 6.69
C LYS A 311 10.99 29.13 8.13
N CYS A 312 11.07 28.23 9.10
CA CYS A 312 11.12 28.51 10.53
C CYS A 312 12.52 28.44 11.13
N SER A 313 13.52 27.98 10.36
CA SER A 313 14.97 27.99 10.67
C SER A 313 15.69 29.10 9.91
#